data_c62fd600d7325555d81ac464b8f371a5
#
_entry.id   c62fd600d7325555d81ac464b8f371a5
#
_cell.length_a   1.000
_cell.length_b   1.000
_cell.length_c   1.000
_cell.angle_alpha   90.00
_cell.angle_beta   90.00
_cell.angle_gamma   90.00
#
_symmetry.space_group_name_H-M   'P 1'
#
loop_
_entity.id
_entity.type
_entity.pdbx_description
1 polymer ?
#
loop_
_entity_poly.entity_id
_entity_poly.type
_entity_poly.pdbx_seq_one_letter_code
_entity_poly.pdbx_strand_id
1 'polypeptide(L)'
;YIGFTDDEVKQLCKKYDRDYEAVKNWYDGYMLSGKHVYNPKAVVSVMMRGSFQSYWSQTGTYESLIPLIDMDFDGLRAAIISMISGNEIKVRTTTFQNDMVSFKNKDDVLTLLIHLGYLAFNQKNQMAYIPNEELRNELMDAVEENKWDEIMQFERQSIDLFNATINKDVNTVAAKIEQIHMEYTSVIQYNDENSCLLYTSDAADDLIGV
;
A
#
# COMPACT_ATOMS: atom_id res chain seq x y z
N TYR A 1 26.99 9.77 7.84
CA TYR A 1 25.66 10.19 8.34
C TYR A 1 24.61 9.37 7.58
N ILE A 2 23.87 8.53 8.29
CA ILE A 2 22.88 7.64 7.69
C ILE A 2 21.50 8.32 7.68
N GLY A 3 21.21 9.20 8.64
CA GLY A 3 19.95 9.92 8.79
C GLY A 3 19.94 10.82 10.02
N PHE A 4 18.88 11.57 10.21
CA PHE A 4 18.63 12.34 11.42
C PHE A 4 17.93 11.46 12.45
N THR A 5 18.32 11.60 13.71
CA THR A 5 17.60 10.98 14.83
C THR A 5 16.39 11.83 15.24
N ASP A 6 15.46 11.23 15.95
CA ASP A 6 14.27 11.90 16.45
C ASP A 6 14.58 13.16 17.27
N ASP A 7 15.60 13.12 18.12
CA ASP A 7 16.02 14.26 18.95
C ASP A 7 16.61 15.39 18.10
N GLU A 8 17.37 15.06 17.05
CA GLU A 8 17.90 16.07 16.11
C GLU A 8 16.77 16.73 15.31
N VAL A 9 15.78 15.94 14.87
CA VAL A 9 14.59 16.47 14.15
C VAL A 9 13.79 17.40 15.04
N LYS A 10 13.55 17.05 16.33
CA LYS A 10 12.90 17.94 17.31
C LYS A 10 13.61 19.27 17.46
N GLN A 11 14.94 19.24 17.55
CA GLN A 11 15.73 20.45 17.67
C GLN A 11 15.66 21.30 16.40
N LEU A 12 15.67 20.69 15.21
CA LEU A 12 15.52 21.37 13.94
C LEU A 12 14.13 21.98 13.79
N CYS A 13 13.06 21.24 14.14
CA CYS A 13 11.69 21.77 14.14
C CYS A 13 11.57 23.02 15.01
N LYS A 14 12.13 23.00 16.21
CA LYS A 14 12.14 24.16 17.10
C LYS A 14 12.93 25.35 16.51
N LYS A 15 14.08 25.07 15.87
CA LYS A 15 14.95 26.10 15.28
C LYS A 15 14.32 26.78 14.05
N TYR A 16 13.60 26.01 13.22
CA TYR A 16 13.04 26.48 11.95
C TYR A 16 11.54 26.76 12.04
N ASP A 17 10.96 26.73 13.25
CA ASP A 17 9.52 26.93 13.49
C ASP A 17 8.66 25.99 12.63
N ARG A 18 8.87 24.69 12.78
CA ARG A 18 8.13 23.64 12.09
C ARG A 18 7.37 22.75 13.08
N ASP A 19 6.19 22.30 12.69
CA ASP A 19 5.41 21.36 13.48
C ASP A 19 6.11 20.00 13.47
N TYR A 20 6.55 19.56 14.65
CA TYR A 20 7.25 18.29 14.82
C TYR A 20 6.35 17.09 14.51
N GLU A 21 5.08 17.10 14.94
CA GLU A 21 4.17 15.97 14.70
C GLU A 21 3.88 15.82 13.20
N ALA A 22 3.73 16.91 12.47
CA ALA A 22 3.61 16.88 11.03
C ALA A 22 4.89 16.34 10.35
N VAL A 23 6.08 16.82 10.75
CA VAL A 23 7.37 16.32 10.23
C VAL A 23 7.52 14.82 10.51
N LYS A 24 7.12 14.37 11.69
CA LYS A 24 7.15 12.96 12.08
C LYS A 24 6.22 12.12 11.20
N ASN A 25 4.99 12.52 11.03
CA ASN A 25 4.01 11.80 10.21
C ASN A 25 4.46 11.67 8.73
N TRP A 26 5.09 12.71 8.21
CA TRP A 26 5.52 12.75 6.83
C TRP A 26 6.83 12.02 6.53
N TYR A 27 7.79 11.99 7.48
CA TYR A 27 9.17 11.60 7.16
C TYR A 27 9.82 10.61 8.12
N ASP A 28 9.12 10.18 9.19
CA ASP A 28 9.58 9.13 10.10
C ASP A 28 9.24 7.72 9.54
N GLY A 29 9.51 6.70 10.31
CA GLY A 29 9.05 5.33 10.08
C GLY A 29 10.15 4.31 9.85
N TYR A 30 11.41 4.73 9.83
CA TYR A 30 12.53 3.80 9.80
C TYR A 30 13.09 3.56 11.21
N MET A 31 13.36 2.30 11.51
CA MET A 31 13.93 1.88 12.78
C MET A 31 15.32 1.28 12.59
N LEU A 32 16.34 1.93 13.09
CA LEU A 32 17.70 1.41 13.09
C LEU A 32 18.17 1.18 14.53
N SER A 33 18.41 -0.09 14.90
CA SER A 33 18.83 -0.46 16.25
C SER A 33 17.95 0.12 17.38
N GLY A 34 16.62 0.15 17.14
CA GLY A 34 15.64 0.66 18.11
C GLY A 34 15.52 2.19 18.18
N LYS A 35 16.14 2.92 17.25
CA LYS A 35 16.05 4.38 17.14
C LYS A 35 15.34 4.77 15.86
N HIS A 36 14.48 5.78 15.93
CA HIS A 36 13.86 6.41 14.77
C HIS A 36 14.92 7.16 13.95
N VAL A 37 14.90 6.95 12.64
CA VAL A 37 15.83 7.57 11.70
C VAL A 37 15.04 8.17 10.54
N TYR A 38 15.29 9.43 10.25
CA TYR A 38 14.62 10.21 9.22
C TYR A 38 15.52 10.39 8.01
N ASN A 39 14.93 10.43 6.81
CA ASN A 39 15.65 10.72 5.58
C ASN A 39 16.26 12.13 5.62
N PRO A 40 17.59 12.30 5.44
CA PRO A 40 18.23 13.59 5.53
C PRO A 40 17.72 14.59 4.49
N LYS A 41 17.44 14.14 3.26
CA LYS A 41 16.97 15.02 2.19
C LYS A 41 15.60 15.59 2.51
N ALA A 42 14.67 14.74 2.96
CA ALA A 42 13.32 15.14 3.32
C ALA A 42 13.34 16.15 4.49
N VAL A 43 14.08 15.82 5.57
CA VAL A 43 14.20 16.71 6.73
C VAL A 43 14.79 18.07 6.35
N VAL A 44 15.91 18.09 5.64
CA VAL A 44 16.53 19.38 5.22
C VAL A 44 15.57 20.17 4.33
N SER A 45 14.89 19.52 3.40
CA SER A 45 13.98 20.19 2.47
C SER A 45 12.78 20.81 3.19
N VAL A 46 12.12 20.09 4.11
CA VAL A 46 10.98 20.62 4.86
C VAL A 46 11.41 21.74 5.81
N MET A 47 12.59 21.66 6.44
CA MET A 47 13.12 22.73 7.27
C MET A 47 13.32 24.02 6.47
N MET A 48 13.89 23.91 5.28
CA MET A 48 14.16 25.08 4.42
C MET A 48 12.92 25.65 3.73
N ARG A 49 12.05 24.78 3.22
CA ARG A 49 10.90 25.20 2.39
C ARG A 49 9.62 25.43 3.19
N GLY A 50 9.44 24.71 4.29
CA GLY A 50 8.24 24.76 5.13
C GLY A 50 7.00 24.07 4.54
N SER A 51 7.11 23.46 3.37
CA SER A 51 6.02 22.70 2.74
C SER A 51 6.20 21.21 2.97
N PHE A 52 5.09 20.53 3.26
CA PHE A 52 5.04 19.06 3.35
C PHE A 52 4.68 18.52 1.98
N GLN A 53 5.58 17.76 1.40
CA GLN A 53 5.42 17.15 0.08
C GLN A 53 6.41 16.00 -0.07
N SER A 54 6.28 15.20 -1.10
CA SER A 54 7.30 14.21 -1.43
C SER A 54 8.56 14.90 -1.95
N TYR A 55 9.69 14.62 -1.31
CA TYR A 55 11.02 15.00 -1.73
C TYR A 55 11.79 13.81 -2.32
N TRP A 56 11.23 12.62 -2.20
CA TRP A 56 11.83 11.37 -2.68
C TRP A 56 11.77 11.27 -4.21
N SER A 57 10.63 11.60 -4.82
CA SER A 57 10.39 11.59 -6.26
C SER A 57 11.41 12.41 -7.07
N GLN A 58 11.99 13.42 -6.45
CA GLN A 58 13.02 14.28 -7.08
C GLN A 58 14.41 13.59 -7.20
N THR A 59 14.53 12.30 -6.89
CA THR A 59 15.84 11.60 -6.86
C THR A 59 16.08 10.64 -8.03
N GLY A 60 15.15 10.54 -9.00
CA GLY A 60 15.25 9.56 -10.10
C GLY A 60 14.99 8.09 -9.68
N THR A 61 14.84 7.83 -8.38
CA THR A 61 14.50 6.49 -7.87
C THR A 61 13.04 6.13 -8.14
N TYR A 62 12.18 7.13 -8.30
CA TYR A 62 10.77 6.95 -8.63
C TYR A 62 10.57 6.20 -9.96
N GLU A 63 11.30 6.58 -11.01
CA GLU A 63 11.24 5.91 -12.31
C GLU A 63 11.62 4.43 -12.24
N SER A 64 12.41 4.04 -11.23
CA SER A 64 12.78 2.65 -10.98
C SER A 64 11.70 1.85 -10.26
N LEU A 65 10.79 2.53 -9.54
CA LEU A 65 9.70 1.91 -8.77
C LEU A 65 8.62 1.34 -9.68
N ILE A 66 8.20 2.11 -10.69
CA ILE A 66 7.10 1.74 -11.59
C ILE A 66 7.30 0.36 -12.22
N PRO A 67 8.43 0.02 -12.85
CA PRO A 67 8.64 -1.31 -13.41
C PRO A 67 8.59 -2.44 -12.39
N LEU A 68 8.96 -2.16 -11.12
CA LEU A 68 8.93 -3.16 -10.05
C LEU A 68 7.52 -3.47 -9.59
N ILE A 69 6.69 -2.45 -9.43
CA ILE A 69 5.29 -2.65 -9.02
C ILE A 69 4.41 -3.16 -10.16
N ASP A 70 4.82 -2.94 -11.41
CA ASP A 70 4.14 -3.45 -12.60
C ASP A 70 4.44 -4.92 -12.92
N MET A 71 5.41 -5.51 -12.23
CA MET A 71 5.64 -6.93 -12.34
C MET A 71 4.41 -7.70 -11.90
N ASP A 72 3.84 -8.48 -12.81
CA ASP A 72 2.59 -9.21 -12.58
C ASP A 72 2.83 -10.50 -11.78
N PHE A 73 3.35 -10.37 -10.56
CA PHE A 73 3.45 -11.47 -9.62
C PHE A 73 2.15 -11.61 -8.82
N ASP A 74 1.69 -12.85 -8.68
CA ASP A 74 0.47 -13.16 -7.96
C ASP A 74 0.48 -12.55 -6.54
N GLY A 75 -0.52 -11.70 -6.30
CA GLY A 75 -0.74 -11.00 -5.05
C GLY A 75 0.19 -9.82 -4.77
N LEU A 76 1.08 -9.39 -5.68
CA LEU A 76 1.94 -8.22 -5.49
C LEU A 76 1.11 -6.93 -5.41
N ARG A 77 0.22 -6.74 -6.37
CA ARG A 77 -0.67 -5.56 -6.44
C ARG A 77 -1.55 -5.47 -5.19
N ALA A 78 -2.20 -6.57 -4.82
CA ALA A 78 -3.04 -6.61 -3.62
C ALA A 78 -2.23 -6.29 -2.35
N ALA A 79 -0.98 -6.76 -2.25
CA ALA A 79 -0.11 -6.46 -1.12
C ALA A 79 0.24 -4.96 -1.04
N ILE A 80 0.57 -4.32 -2.17
CA ILE A 80 0.89 -2.88 -2.24
C ILE A 80 -0.34 -2.05 -1.85
N ILE A 81 -1.51 -2.35 -2.42
CA ILE A 81 -2.76 -1.65 -2.11
C ILE A 81 -3.12 -1.80 -0.64
N SER A 82 -3.00 -3.01 -0.09
CA SER A 82 -3.24 -3.25 1.33
C SER A 82 -2.31 -2.43 2.23
N MET A 83 -1.02 -2.27 1.85
CA MET A 83 -0.09 -1.42 2.59
C MET A 83 -0.41 0.08 2.43
N ILE A 84 -0.88 0.54 1.26
CA ILE A 84 -1.38 1.90 1.05
C ILE A 84 -2.57 2.18 2.00
N SER A 85 -3.43 1.18 2.21
CA SER A 85 -4.56 1.25 3.15
C SER A 85 -4.16 1.17 4.64
N GLY A 86 -2.85 1.06 4.93
CA GLY A 86 -2.31 1.09 6.28
C GLY A 86 -2.12 -0.28 6.92
N ASN A 87 -2.27 -1.37 6.18
CA ASN A 87 -2.04 -2.71 6.69
C ASN A 87 -0.55 -3.10 6.61
N GLU A 88 -0.15 -4.04 7.43
CA GLU A 88 1.17 -4.67 7.35
C GLU A 88 1.07 -6.00 6.61
N ILE A 89 2.05 -6.31 5.77
CA ILE A 89 2.09 -7.53 4.96
C ILE A 89 3.28 -8.40 5.36
N LYS A 90 3.04 -9.68 5.53
CA LYS A 90 4.10 -10.64 5.83
C LYS A 90 4.97 -10.87 4.59
N VAL A 91 6.29 -10.68 4.72
CA VAL A 91 7.27 -10.83 3.65
C VAL A 91 8.38 -11.78 4.07
N ARG A 92 8.73 -12.73 3.20
CA ARG A 92 9.85 -13.63 3.39
C ARG A 92 11.10 -13.08 2.70
N THR A 93 11.96 -12.41 3.45
CA THR A 93 13.18 -11.79 2.90
C THR A 93 14.31 -12.78 2.64
N THR A 94 14.20 -14.04 3.08
CA THR A 94 15.26 -15.04 3.01
C THR A 94 15.46 -15.65 1.63
N THR A 95 14.49 -15.50 0.72
CA THR A 95 14.54 -16.06 -0.65
C THR A 95 15.18 -15.11 -1.65
N PHE A 96 15.33 -13.85 -1.29
CA PHE A 96 15.88 -12.81 -2.15
C PHE A 96 17.38 -13.02 -2.36
N GLN A 97 17.77 -13.32 -3.59
CA GLN A 97 19.16 -13.28 -4.03
C GLN A 97 19.40 -11.88 -4.57
N ASN A 98 20.39 -11.18 -4.05
CA ASN A 98 20.69 -9.77 -4.33
C ASN A 98 21.15 -9.50 -5.79
N ASP A 99 20.60 -10.24 -6.76
CA ASP A 99 20.71 -9.95 -8.17
C ASP A 99 19.41 -9.29 -8.65
N MET A 100 19.50 -8.07 -9.13
CA MET A 100 18.35 -7.30 -9.64
C MET A 100 17.73 -7.92 -10.91
N VAL A 101 18.10 -9.14 -11.29
CA VAL A 101 17.80 -9.74 -12.59
C VAL A 101 16.79 -10.87 -12.51
N SER A 102 16.57 -11.48 -11.34
CA SER A 102 15.71 -12.67 -11.25
C SER A 102 14.71 -12.61 -10.09
N PHE A 103 13.65 -11.83 -10.27
CA PHE A 103 12.49 -11.91 -9.38
C PHE A 103 11.68 -13.15 -9.72
N LYS A 104 11.32 -13.95 -8.71
CA LYS A 104 10.55 -15.19 -8.88
C LYS A 104 9.14 -15.09 -8.31
N ASN A 105 8.92 -14.16 -7.38
CA ASN A 105 7.66 -14.00 -6.67
C ASN A 105 7.54 -12.58 -6.08
N LYS A 106 6.37 -12.27 -5.55
CA LYS A 106 6.10 -10.96 -4.92
C LYS A 106 7.04 -10.64 -3.75
N ASP A 107 7.47 -11.64 -2.98
CA ASP A 107 8.31 -11.42 -1.79
C ASP A 107 9.70 -10.91 -2.21
N ASP A 108 10.20 -11.31 -3.39
CA ASP A 108 11.47 -10.82 -3.93
C ASP A 108 11.36 -9.32 -4.28
N VAL A 109 10.26 -8.91 -4.93
CA VAL A 109 10.00 -7.49 -5.25
C VAL A 109 9.81 -6.67 -3.98
N LEU A 110 8.99 -7.15 -3.04
CA LEU A 110 8.78 -6.48 -1.76
C LEU A 110 10.09 -6.36 -0.95
N THR A 111 10.94 -7.38 -1.01
CA THR A 111 12.26 -7.35 -0.36
C THR A 111 13.17 -6.30 -1.01
N LEU A 112 13.16 -6.19 -2.34
CA LEU A 112 13.88 -5.11 -3.01
C LEU A 112 13.36 -3.74 -2.61
N LEU A 113 12.03 -3.53 -2.54
CA LEU A 113 11.44 -2.28 -2.09
C LEU A 113 11.84 -1.93 -0.63
N ILE A 114 12.00 -2.94 0.24
CA ILE A 114 12.56 -2.75 1.60
C ILE A 114 14.02 -2.29 1.51
N HIS A 115 14.85 -2.92 0.68
CA HIS A 115 16.27 -2.55 0.52
C HIS A 115 16.45 -1.17 -0.09
N LEU A 116 15.56 -0.76 -1.00
CA LEU A 116 15.56 0.58 -1.60
C LEU A 116 14.99 1.65 -0.65
N GLY A 117 14.36 1.24 0.46
CA GLY A 117 13.79 2.15 1.45
C GLY A 117 12.37 2.63 1.15
N TYR A 118 11.67 2.04 0.18
CA TYR A 118 10.24 2.34 -0.06
C TYR A 118 9.33 1.71 1.00
N LEU A 119 9.75 0.59 1.56
CA LEU A 119 9.03 -0.11 2.63
C LEU A 119 9.91 -0.20 3.86
N ALA A 120 9.30 -0.10 5.03
CA ALA A 120 9.92 -0.46 6.30
C ALA A 120 9.65 -1.93 6.60
N PHE A 121 10.53 -2.54 7.40
CA PHE A 121 10.45 -3.95 7.74
C PHE A 121 10.70 -4.20 9.22
N ASN A 122 9.75 -4.87 9.85
CA ASN A 122 9.88 -5.31 11.23
C ASN A 122 10.41 -6.76 11.26
N GLN A 123 11.68 -6.91 11.63
CA GLN A 123 12.34 -8.23 11.67
C GLN A 123 11.72 -9.21 12.67
N LYS A 124 11.08 -8.73 13.74
CA LYS A 124 10.54 -9.60 14.79
C LYS A 124 9.30 -10.38 14.32
N ASN A 125 8.42 -9.71 13.60
CA ASN A 125 7.18 -10.31 13.07
C ASN A 125 7.23 -10.58 11.57
N GLN A 126 8.32 -10.19 10.89
CA GLN A 126 8.51 -10.32 9.44
C GLN A 126 7.43 -9.57 8.63
N MET A 127 7.02 -8.41 9.11
CA MET A 127 6.01 -7.58 8.47
C MET A 127 6.66 -6.39 7.78
N ALA A 128 6.26 -6.15 6.52
CA ALA A 128 6.56 -4.95 5.76
C ALA A 128 5.40 -3.98 5.80
N TYR A 129 5.68 -2.68 5.81
CA TYR A 129 4.69 -1.62 5.83
C TYR A 129 5.25 -0.34 5.19
N ILE A 130 4.36 0.58 4.81
CA ILE A 130 4.75 1.90 4.33
C ILE A 130 5.08 2.78 5.54
N PRO A 131 6.31 3.33 5.63
CA PRO A 131 6.78 3.96 6.85
C PRO A 131 6.14 5.33 7.15
N ASN A 132 5.71 6.08 6.12
CA ASN A 132 5.28 7.46 6.28
C ASN A 132 4.42 7.97 5.11
N GLU A 133 3.86 9.17 5.25
CA GLU A 133 3.00 9.77 4.25
C GLU A 133 3.75 10.13 2.95
N GLU A 134 5.04 10.48 3.02
CA GLU A 134 5.84 10.74 1.81
C GLU A 134 5.82 9.54 0.87
N LEU A 135 6.14 8.36 1.38
CA LEU A 135 6.22 7.14 0.59
C LEU A 135 4.83 6.56 0.27
N ARG A 136 3.83 6.83 1.12
CA ARG A 136 2.45 6.48 0.79
C ARG A 136 1.98 7.21 -0.46
N ASN A 137 2.22 8.52 -0.55
CA ASN A 137 1.84 9.31 -1.71
C ASN A 137 2.61 8.87 -2.96
N GLU A 138 3.91 8.58 -2.86
CA GLU A 138 4.71 8.05 -3.97
C GLU A 138 4.14 6.74 -4.52
N LEU A 139 3.76 5.81 -3.64
CA LEU A 139 3.17 4.54 -4.06
C LEU A 139 1.75 4.73 -4.62
N MET A 140 0.97 5.67 -4.08
CA MET A 140 -0.34 6.02 -4.63
C MET A 140 -0.21 6.58 -6.04
N ASP A 141 0.68 7.56 -6.25
CA ASP A 141 0.92 8.16 -7.57
C ASP A 141 1.36 7.09 -8.59
N ALA A 142 2.26 6.19 -8.18
CA ALA A 142 2.71 5.09 -9.03
C ALA A 142 1.59 4.11 -9.41
N VAL A 143 0.67 3.84 -8.49
CA VAL A 143 -0.50 2.99 -8.72
C VAL A 143 -1.52 3.68 -9.64
N GLU A 144 -1.74 5.00 -9.46
CA GLU A 144 -2.65 5.79 -10.31
C GLU A 144 -2.14 5.90 -11.75
N GLU A 145 -0.85 6.16 -11.96
CA GLU A 145 -0.24 6.20 -13.30
C GLU A 145 -0.42 4.89 -14.08
N ASN A 146 -0.45 3.76 -13.38
CA ASN A 146 -0.60 2.44 -13.98
C ASN A 146 -2.05 1.97 -14.13
N LYS A 147 -3.04 2.86 -13.98
CA LYS A 147 -4.47 2.57 -14.14
C LYS A 147 -4.98 1.42 -13.24
N TRP A 148 -4.50 1.37 -12.01
CA TRP A 148 -5.03 0.43 -11.02
C TRP A 148 -6.33 0.92 -10.36
N ASP A 149 -6.96 1.94 -10.95
CA ASP A 149 -8.18 2.57 -10.43
C ASP A 149 -9.29 1.56 -10.12
N GLU A 150 -9.47 0.56 -10.99
CA GLU A 150 -10.50 -0.47 -10.79
C GLU A 150 -10.23 -1.29 -9.52
N ILE A 151 -8.97 -1.64 -9.26
CA ILE A 151 -8.58 -2.42 -8.08
C ILE A 151 -8.68 -1.56 -6.81
N MET A 152 -8.27 -0.30 -6.86
CA MET A 152 -8.42 0.65 -5.76
C MET A 152 -9.89 0.90 -5.43
N GLN A 153 -10.73 1.02 -6.45
CA GLN A 153 -12.18 1.16 -6.29
C GLN A 153 -12.80 -0.08 -5.65
N PHE A 154 -12.39 -1.27 -6.10
CA PHE A 154 -12.84 -2.54 -5.52
C PHE A 154 -12.45 -2.69 -4.05
N GLU A 155 -11.22 -2.31 -3.67
CA GLU A 155 -10.78 -2.39 -2.27
C GLU A 155 -11.54 -1.40 -1.38
N ARG A 156 -11.76 -0.15 -1.83
CA ARG A 156 -12.61 0.82 -1.12
C ARG A 156 -14.03 0.29 -0.94
N GLN A 157 -14.63 -0.28 -1.98
CA GLN A 157 -15.96 -0.88 -1.90
C GLN A 157 -16.00 -2.06 -0.91
N SER A 158 -14.94 -2.87 -0.87
CA SER A 158 -14.82 -3.99 0.07
C SER A 158 -14.71 -3.53 1.52
N ILE A 159 -13.96 -2.47 1.80
CA ILE A 159 -13.85 -1.87 3.14
C ILE A 159 -15.18 -1.28 3.57
N ASP A 160 -15.87 -0.57 2.70
CA ASP A 160 -17.20 0.01 2.96
C ASP A 160 -18.23 -1.09 3.26
N LEU A 161 -18.22 -2.17 2.46
CA LEU A 161 -19.10 -3.32 2.67
C LEU A 161 -18.83 -4.00 4.02
N PHE A 162 -17.56 -4.18 4.36
CA PHE A 162 -17.13 -4.75 5.63
C PHE A 162 -17.60 -3.89 6.82
N ASN A 163 -17.40 -2.58 6.76
CA ASN A 163 -17.84 -1.65 7.79
C ASN A 163 -19.37 -1.64 7.95
N ALA A 164 -20.10 -1.63 6.83
CA ALA A 164 -21.57 -1.71 6.85
C ALA A 164 -22.05 -3.04 7.49
N THR A 165 -21.35 -4.13 7.19
CA THR A 165 -21.67 -5.46 7.76
C THR A 165 -21.44 -5.49 9.27
N ILE A 166 -20.32 -4.96 9.77
CA ILE A 166 -20.04 -4.87 11.22
C ILE A 166 -21.09 -3.99 11.91
N ASN A 167 -21.47 -2.87 11.29
CA ASN A 167 -22.47 -1.95 11.82
C ASN A 167 -23.91 -2.46 11.66
N LYS A 168 -24.12 -3.64 11.07
CA LYS A 168 -25.44 -4.23 10.80
C LYS A 168 -26.35 -3.35 9.96
N ASP A 169 -25.77 -2.53 9.08
CA ASP A 169 -26.50 -1.70 8.12
C ASP A 169 -26.90 -2.53 6.91
N VAL A 170 -28.02 -3.23 7.05
CA VAL A 170 -28.56 -4.17 6.04
C VAL A 170 -28.82 -3.47 4.70
N ASN A 171 -29.28 -2.22 4.72
CA ASN A 171 -29.62 -1.48 3.49
C ASN A 171 -28.35 -1.13 2.70
N THR A 172 -27.32 -0.65 3.36
CA THR A 172 -26.03 -0.35 2.72
C THR A 172 -25.37 -1.63 2.21
N VAL A 173 -25.43 -2.73 2.98
CA VAL A 173 -24.90 -4.03 2.53
C VAL A 173 -25.60 -4.51 1.27
N ALA A 174 -26.94 -4.51 1.26
CA ALA A 174 -27.72 -4.95 0.09
C ALA A 174 -27.43 -4.08 -1.16
N ALA A 175 -27.45 -2.76 -1.02
CA ALA A 175 -27.16 -1.84 -2.10
C ALA A 175 -25.73 -2.01 -2.67
N LYS A 176 -24.75 -2.23 -1.81
CA LYS A 176 -23.35 -2.44 -2.21
C LYS A 176 -23.16 -3.79 -2.92
N ILE A 177 -23.79 -4.85 -2.45
CA ILE A 177 -23.76 -6.16 -3.13
C ILE A 177 -24.41 -6.06 -4.51
N GLU A 178 -25.57 -5.41 -4.62
CA GLU A 178 -26.26 -5.19 -5.89
C GLU A 178 -25.40 -4.37 -6.86
N GLN A 179 -24.76 -3.30 -6.38
CA GLN A 179 -23.85 -2.49 -7.20
C GLN A 179 -22.66 -3.32 -7.72
N ILE A 180 -21.99 -4.08 -6.84
CA ILE A 180 -20.86 -4.95 -7.22
C ILE A 180 -21.34 -6.00 -8.23
N HIS A 181 -22.49 -6.60 -8.02
CA HIS A 181 -23.05 -7.60 -8.93
C HIS A 181 -23.33 -7.00 -10.31
N MET A 182 -23.95 -5.83 -10.40
CA MET A 182 -24.20 -5.16 -11.69
C MET A 182 -22.92 -4.75 -12.41
N GLU A 183 -21.94 -4.24 -11.69
CA GLU A 183 -20.70 -3.70 -12.25
C GLU A 183 -19.79 -4.83 -12.80
N TYR A 184 -19.73 -5.96 -12.10
CA TYR A 184 -18.85 -7.08 -12.45
C TYR A 184 -19.54 -8.19 -13.25
N THR A 185 -20.87 -8.37 -13.18
CA THR A 185 -21.56 -9.40 -13.95
C THR A 185 -21.58 -9.05 -15.44
N SER A 186 -21.56 -7.78 -15.82
CA SER A 186 -21.48 -7.37 -17.21
C SER A 186 -20.12 -7.67 -17.87
N VAL A 187 -19.05 -7.75 -17.06
CA VAL A 187 -17.68 -8.06 -17.51
C VAL A 187 -17.42 -9.57 -17.51
N ILE A 188 -18.13 -10.32 -16.65
CA ILE A 188 -17.96 -11.76 -16.42
C ILE A 188 -18.64 -12.62 -17.50
N GLN A 189 -19.51 -12.07 -18.34
CA GLN A 189 -20.25 -12.84 -19.35
C GLN A 189 -19.39 -13.58 -20.42
N TYR A 190 -18.06 -13.48 -20.35
CA TYR A 190 -17.16 -14.07 -21.36
C TYR A 190 -16.09 -15.04 -20.86
N ASN A 191 -16.04 -15.39 -19.57
CA ASN A 191 -15.07 -16.38 -19.06
C ASN A 191 -15.78 -17.60 -18.46
N ASP A 192 -15.54 -18.77 -19.05
CA ASP A 192 -16.07 -20.08 -18.63
C ASP A 192 -15.83 -20.46 -17.16
N GLU A 193 -14.83 -19.87 -16.51
CA GLU A 193 -14.51 -20.11 -15.09
C GLU A 193 -15.53 -19.49 -14.11
N ASN A 194 -16.33 -18.53 -14.58
CA ASN A 194 -17.34 -17.84 -13.76
C ASN A 194 -18.76 -18.46 -13.86
N SER A 195 -18.96 -19.42 -14.74
CA SER A 195 -20.20 -20.17 -14.84
C SER A 195 -20.51 -20.93 -13.53
N CYS A 196 -19.47 -21.30 -12.75
CA CYS A 196 -19.63 -21.96 -11.45
C CYS A 196 -20.31 -21.08 -10.38
N LEU A 197 -20.13 -19.77 -10.39
CA LEU A 197 -20.78 -18.83 -9.45
C LEU A 197 -22.27 -18.62 -9.79
N LEU A 198 -22.64 -18.62 -11.07
CA LEU A 198 -24.04 -18.57 -11.52
C LEU A 198 -24.79 -19.85 -11.16
N TYR A 199 -24.15 -21.02 -11.31
CA TYR A 199 -24.76 -22.30 -10.93
C TYR A 199 -24.99 -22.45 -9.42
N THR A 200 -24.16 -21.83 -8.57
CA THR A 200 -24.36 -21.86 -7.12
C THR A 200 -25.48 -20.94 -6.65
N SER A 201 -25.75 -19.83 -7.35
CA SER A 201 -26.88 -18.95 -7.04
C SER A 201 -28.22 -19.53 -7.54
N ASP A 202 -28.26 -20.13 -8.71
CA ASP A 202 -29.45 -20.83 -9.24
C ASP A 202 -29.81 -22.08 -8.39
N ALA A 203 -28.81 -22.82 -7.91
CA ALA A 203 -29.05 -23.97 -7.02
C ALA A 203 -29.58 -23.55 -5.64
N ALA A 204 -29.36 -22.30 -5.20
CA ALA A 204 -29.92 -21.77 -3.97
C ALA A 204 -31.40 -21.35 -4.12
N ASP A 205 -31.82 -20.91 -5.29
CA ASP A 205 -33.21 -20.57 -5.60
C ASP A 205 -34.11 -21.81 -5.73
N ASP A 206 -33.57 -22.91 -6.23
CA ASP A 206 -34.31 -24.21 -6.29
C ASP A 206 -34.53 -24.87 -4.90
N LEU A 207 -33.78 -24.46 -3.87
CA LEU A 207 -33.95 -24.96 -2.49
C LEU A 207 -34.96 -24.19 -1.65
N ILE A 208 -35.45 -23.04 -2.12
CA ILE A 208 -36.42 -22.17 -1.42
C ILE A 208 -37.86 -22.38 -1.97
N GLY A 209 -38.02 -23.18 -2.99
CA GLY A 209 -39.28 -23.46 -3.69
C GLY A 209 -39.99 -24.71 -3.24
N VAL A 210 -40.20 -24.89 -1.90
CA VAL A 210 -41.20 -25.87 -1.33
C VAL A 210 -41.90 -25.25 -0.16
#